data_2f08d60570eb0f6106e36183fce3c4aa
#
_entry.id   2f08d60570eb0f6106e36183fce3c4aa
#
_cell.length_a   1.000
_cell.length_b   1.000
_cell.length_c   1.000
_cell.angle_alpha   90.00
_cell.angle_beta   90.00
_cell.angle_gamma   90.00
#
_symmetry.space_group_name_H-M   'P 1'
#
loop_
_entity.id
_entity.type
_entity.pdbx_description
1 polymer ?
#
loop_
_entity_poly.entity_id
_entity_poly.type
_entity_poly.pdbx_seq_one_letter_code
_entity_poly.pdbx_strand_id
1 'polypeptide(L)'
;MNGRRWGGRGRGRGRRGGVVGSRGRLVFSSGSAKNGNSGSVFLGSGTSSCGRGGSMTFSVGSGTSGYGGFLRLQAGRNNPSSGGEVLVLSGEGTTTSSGKIAISPANSGATGSSGKLSFSSGTARYGNSGALCIGPGSSTGGRSGRITIS
;
A
#
# COMPACT_ATOMS: atom_id res chain seq x y z
N MET A 1 42.57 12.14 -23.61
CA MET A 1 41.83 12.34 -22.39
C MET A 1 40.56 13.12 -22.69
N ASN A 2 39.46 12.48 -22.97
CA ASN A 2 38.22 13.16 -23.34
C ASN A 2 37.11 12.69 -22.42
N GLY A 3 36.80 13.55 -21.43
CA GLY A 3 35.64 13.40 -20.56
C GLY A 3 34.35 13.75 -21.30
N ARG A 4 33.45 12.80 -21.48
CA ARG A 4 32.10 13.04 -22.02
C ARG A 4 31.14 13.34 -20.85
N ARG A 5 30.72 14.60 -20.78
CA ARG A 5 29.57 15.03 -19.96
C ARG A 5 28.28 14.52 -20.59
N TRP A 6 27.53 13.73 -19.82
CA TRP A 6 26.13 13.45 -20.12
C TRP A 6 25.25 14.43 -19.35
N GLY A 7 24.81 15.49 -20.03
CA GLY A 7 23.79 16.41 -19.53
C GLY A 7 22.52 16.27 -20.35
N GLY A 8 21.67 15.33 -19.99
CA GLY A 8 20.34 15.18 -20.59
C GLY A 8 19.29 15.86 -19.72
N ARG A 9 18.99 17.14 -19.98
CA ARG A 9 17.79 17.79 -19.43
C ARG A 9 16.59 17.43 -20.31
N GLY A 10 15.89 16.36 -19.99
CA GLY A 10 14.60 16.02 -20.55
C GLY A 10 13.51 16.95 -19.97
N ARG A 11 13.22 18.07 -20.66
CA ARG A 11 12.00 18.86 -20.41
C ARG A 11 10.84 18.10 -21.01
N GLY A 12 10.12 17.31 -20.19
CA GLY A 12 8.83 16.74 -20.56
C GLY A 12 7.80 17.86 -20.73
N ARG A 13 7.56 18.28 -21.97
CA ARG A 13 6.39 19.12 -22.30
C ARG A 13 5.13 18.27 -22.15
N GLY A 14 4.39 18.50 -21.07
CA GLY A 14 3.05 17.95 -20.91
C GLY A 14 2.14 18.44 -22.03
N ARG A 15 1.85 17.56 -22.99
CA ARG A 15 0.80 17.83 -24.00
C ARG A 15 -0.56 17.71 -23.33
N ARG A 16 -1.26 18.84 -23.17
CA ARG A 16 -2.69 18.87 -22.95
C ARG A 16 -3.36 18.47 -24.26
N GLY A 17 -3.72 17.24 -24.39
CA GLY A 17 -4.53 16.74 -25.50
C GLY A 17 -5.63 15.87 -24.92
N GLY A 18 -6.88 16.30 -25.00
CA GLY A 18 -8.02 15.46 -24.67
C GLY A 18 -8.08 14.33 -25.69
N VAL A 19 -7.61 13.15 -25.32
CA VAL A 19 -7.76 11.94 -26.13
C VAL A 19 -8.87 11.11 -25.50
N VAL A 20 -9.98 11.00 -26.23
CA VAL A 20 -11.04 10.04 -25.93
C VAL A 20 -10.48 8.67 -26.30
N GLY A 21 -9.99 7.92 -25.33
CA GLY A 21 -9.44 6.57 -25.55
C GLY A 21 -8.93 5.92 -24.28
N SER A 22 -8.97 4.61 -24.22
CA SER A 22 -8.35 3.80 -23.17
C SER A 22 -6.84 4.01 -23.20
N ARG A 23 -6.25 4.36 -22.06
CA ARG A 23 -4.80 4.52 -21.96
C ARG A 23 -4.13 3.18 -21.68
N GLY A 24 -2.87 3.06 -22.07
CA GLY A 24 -2.11 1.84 -21.98
C GLY A 24 -1.99 1.31 -20.54
N ARG A 25 -1.89 0.02 -20.41
CA ARG A 25 -1.62 -0.70 -19.18
C ARG A 25 -0.10 -0.74 -18.94
N LEU A 26 0.33 -0.42 -17.72
CA LEU A 26 1.70 -0.61 -17.28
C LEU A 26 1.75 -1.82 -16.34
N VAL A 27 2.67 -2.75 -16.57
CA VAL A 27 2.84 -3.97 -15.78
C VAL A 27 4.27 -4.05 -15.27
N PHE A 28 4.44 -4.12 -13.96
CA PHE A 28 5.71 -4.48 -13.33
C PHE A 28 5.58 -5.88 -12.74
N SER A 29 6.39 -6.82 -13.18
CA SER A 29 6.40 -8.17 -12.64
C SER A 29 7.80 -8.76 -12.70
N SER A 30 8.13 -9.60 -11.74
CA SER A 30 9.38 -10.35 -11.71
C SER A 30 9.39 -11.57 -12.63
N GLY A 31 8.30 -11.82 -13.34
CA GLY A 31 8.14 -13.02 -14.17
C GLY A 31 7.64 -14.23 -13.38
N SER A 32 7.48 -15.34 -14.07
CA SER A 32 7.06 -16.62 -13.51
C SER A 32 8.16 -17.67 -13.64
N ALA A 33 8.29 -18.54 -12.65
CA ALA A 33 9.19 -19.69 -12.70
C ALA A 33 8.37 -20.98 -12.85
N LYS A 34 8.81 -21.86 -13.75
CA LYS A 34 8.19 -23.18 -13.93
C LYS A 34 8.69 -24.17 -12.86
N ASN A 35 9.97 -24.09 -12.54
CA ASN A 35 10.63 -24.88 -11.50
C ASN A 35 11.44 -23.95 -10.61
N GLY A 36 11.19 -23.95 -9.31
CA GLY A 36 11.84 -23.06 -8.35
C GLY A 36 11.02 -21.81 -8.03
N ASN A 37 11.65 -20.84 -7.36
CA ASN A 37 11.00 -19.63 -6.89
C ASN A 37 10.98 -18.56 -7.98
N SER A 38 9.89 -17.79 -8.09
CA SER A 38 9.88 -16.56 -8.89
C SER A 38 10.68 -15.45 -8.20
N GLY A 39 11.11 -14.45 -8.99
CA GLY A 39 11.82 -13.31 -8.47
C GLY A 39 10.95 -12.40 -7.59
N SER A 40 11.59 -11.52 -6.85
CA SER A 40 10.92 -10.48 -6.05
C SER A 40 10.86 -9.15 -6.81
N VAL A 41 9.87 -8.32 -6.48
CA VAL A 41 9.81 -6.91 -6.89
C VAL A 41 9.93 -6.06 -5.64
N PHE A 42 10.91 -5.16 -5.60
CA PHE A 42 11.16 -4.25 -4.50
C PHE A 42 10.95 -2.81 -4.95
N LEU A 43 10.06 -2.08 -4.27
CA LEU A 43 9.86 -0.65 -4.44
C LEU A 43 10.08 0.02 -3.09
N GLY A 44 11.06 0.90 -3.04
CA GLY A 44 11.39 1.63 -1.82
C GLY A 44 11.80 3.06 -2.13
N SER A 45 11.50 4.00 -1.24
CA SER A 45 12.13 5.31 -1.22
C SER A 45 13.47 5.19 -0.49
N GLY A 46 14.45 6.02 -0.87
CA GLY A 46 15.76 6.00 -0.24
C GLY A 46 15.74 6.49 1.22
N THR A 47 16.79 6.15 1.95
CA THR A 47 17.04 6.65 3.30
C THR A 47 17.84 7.96 3.26
N SER A 48 17.72 8.78 4.30
CA SER A 48 18.51 10.00 4.48
C SER A 48 19.20 9.96 5.84
N SER A 49 20.49 10.29 5.87
CA SER A 49 21.26 10.37 7.12
C SER A 49 21.10 11.71 7.84
N CYS A 50 20.79 12.80 7.13
CA CYS A 50 20.73 14.16 7.69
C CYS A 50 19.42 14.89 7.34
N GLY A 51 18.36 14.18 7.01
CA GLY A 51 17.09 14.79 6.61
C GLY A 51 15.93 13.80 6.69
N ARG A 52 14.84 14.13 6.03
CA ARG A 52 13.67 13.24 5.97
C ARG A 52 13.89 12.15 4.92
N GLY A 53 13.45 10.94 5.20
CA GLY A 53 13.31 9.87 4.22
C GLY A 53 12.32 10.26 3.11
N GLY A 54 12.43 9.61 1.96
CA GLY A 54 11.51 9.81 0.85
C GLY A 54 10.10 9.27 1.15
N SER A 55 9.10 9.79 0.45
CA SER A 55 7.73 9.30 0.51
C SER A 55 7.43 8.37 -0.66
N MET A 56 6.50 7.45 -0.45
CA MET A 56 5.93 6.60 -1.50
C MET A 56 4.41 6.74 -1.47
N THR A 57 3.81 6.99 -2.63
CA THR A 57 2.36 7.18 -2.76
C THR A 57 1.80 6.26 -3.84
N PHE A 58 0.81 5.46 -3.47
CA PHE A 58 -0.01 4.69 -4.40
C PHE A 58 -1.40 5.31 -4.47
N SER A 59 -1.80 5.78 -5.64
CA SER A 59 -3.12 6.39 -5.85
C SER A 59 -3.77 5.84 -7.11
N VAL A 60 -5.06 5.69 -7.06
CA VAL A 60 -5.88 5.32 -8.22
C VAL A 60 -6.56 6.57 -8.74
N GLY A 61 -6.51 6.76 -10.06
CA GLY A 61 -7.11 7.93 -10.71
C GLY A 61 -8.62 7.98 -10.52
N SER A 62 -9.16 9.18 -10.42
CA SER A 62 -10.59 9.44 -10.38
C SER A 62 -11.16 9.57 -11.81
N GLY A 63 -12.42 9.17 -11.97
CA GLY A 63 -13.19 9.35 -13.20
C GLY A 63 -14.39 10.25 -12.95
N THR A 64 -14.87 10.90 -13.99
CA THR A 64 -16.09 11.74 -13.93
C THR A 64 -17.33 10.97 -14.36
N SER A 65 -17.19 9.78 -14.92
CA SER A 65 -18.27 8.93 -15.40
C SER A 65 -17.91 7.46 -15.16
N GLY A 66 -18.87 6.67 -14.69
CA GLY A 66 -18.69 5.26 -14.35
C GLY A 66 -18.21 5.03 -12.94
N TYR A 67 -17.82 3.79 -12.65
CA TYR A 67 -17.31 3.40 -11.34
C TYR A 67 -15.85 3.87 -11.14
N GLY A 68 -15.49 4.21 -9.90
CA GLY A 68 -14.11 4.50 -9.53
C GLY A 68 -13.21 3.27 -9.69
N GLY A 69 -11.91 3.51 -9.91
CA GLY A 69 -10.92 2.44 -9.88
C GLY A 69 -10.72 1.87 -8.48
N PHE A 70 -10.04 0.73 -8.37
CA PHE A 70 -9.74 0.10 -7.08
C PHE A 70 -8.25 -0.16 -6.91
N LEU A 71 -7.78 -0.08 -5.68
CA LEU A 71 -6.45 -0.53 -5.27
C LEU A 71 -6.60 -1.88 -4.56
N ARG A 72 -5.88 -2.90 -5.02
CA ARG A 72 -5.89 -4.24 -4.43
C ARG A 72 -4.49 -4.64 -3.97
N LEU A 73 -4.37 -5.00 -2.70
CA LEU A 73 -3.18 -5.59 -2.10
C LEU A 73 -3.53 -7.03 -1.71
N GLN A 74 -2.79 -8.00 -2.20
CA GLN A 74 -3.07 -9.41 -1.97
C GLN A 74 -1.77 -10.20 -1.90
N ALA A 75 -1.58 -10.96 -0.84
CA ALA A 75 -0.49 -11.92 -0.74
C ALA A 75 -0.73 -13.15 -1.63
N GLY A 76 0.34 -13.85 -1.97
CA GLY A 76 0.30 -15.04 -2.79
C GLY A 76 -0.36 -16.22 -2.09
N ARG A 77 -1.04 -17.06 -2.86
CA ARG A 77 -1.56 -18.35 -2.40
C ARG A 77 -0.51 -19.43 -2.65
N ASN A 78 -0.38 -20.36 -1.75
CA ASN A 78 0.42 -21.55 -1.93
C ASN A 78 -0.42 -22.83 -1.73
N ASN A 79 0.00 -23.92 -2.31
CA ASN A 79 -0.53 -25.28 -2.14
C ASN A 79 0.63 -26.26 -2.41
N PRO A 80 1.02 -27.11 -1.46
CA PRO A 80 0.33 -27.47 -0.21
C PRO A 80 0.77 -26.68 1.05
N SER A 81 1.66 -25.70 0.94
CA SER A 81 2.20 -24.97 2.10
C SER A 81 1.35 -23.73 2.44
N SER A 82 1.76 -23.01 3.49
CA SER A 82 1.10 -21.78 3.94
C SER A 82 1.10 -20.67 2.89
N GLY A 83 0.07 -19.85 2.87
CA GLY A 83 -0.02 -18.65 2.04
C GLY A 83 0.95 -17.57 2.48
N GLY A 84 1.11 -16.53 1.65
CA GLY A 84 1.91 -15.36 1.96
C GLY A 84 1.22 -14.44 2.97
N GLU A 85 1.98 -13.54 3.54
CA GLU A 85 1.55 -12.54 4.53
C GLU A 85 1.40 -11.15 3.89
N VAL A 86 0.48 -10.33 4.42
CA VAL A 86 0.42 -8.88 4.18
C VAL A 86 0.67 -8.18 5.50
N LEU A 87 1.77 -7.42 5.60
CA LEU A 87 2.18 -6.71 6.80
C LEU A 87 2.13 -5.19 6.55
N VAL A 88 1.46 -4.45 7.43
CA VAL A 88 1.36 -2.99 7.39
C VAL A 88 1.81 -2.42 8.72
N LEU A 89 2.93 -1.70 8.73
CA LEU A 89 3.52 -1.10 9.93
C LEU A 89 3.72 0.40 9.71
N SER A 90 3.55 1.18 10.77
CA SER A 90 4.04 2.57 10.81
C SER A 90 5.52 2.61 11.18
N GLY A 91 6.17 3.77 10.93
CA GLY A 91 7.55 3.99 11.33
C GLY A 91 7.69 4.15 12.85
N GLU A 92 8.81 3.69 13.39
CA GLU A 92 9.20 3.89 14.78
C GLU A 92 9.81 5.29 14.98
N GLY A 93 9.52 5.92 16.11
CA GLY A 93 10.23 7.10 16.59
C GLY A 93 11.07 6.71 17.80
N THR A 94 12.41 6.76 17.67
CA THR A 94 13.34 6.34 18.73
C THR A 94 13.39 7.31 19.91
N THR A 95 13.18 8.59 19.68
CA THR A 95 13.19 9.66 20.71
C THR A 95 11.89 10.44 20.80
N THR A 96 10.96 10.18 19.90
CA THR A 96 9.67 10.86 19.82
C THR A 96 8.56 9.86 19.53
N SER A 97 7.37 10.32 19.19
CA SER A 97 6.24 9.46 18.89
C SER A 97 6.44 8.67 17.58
N SER A 98 5.93 7.45 17.53
CA SER A 98 5.84 6.64 16.33
C SER A 98 4.81 7.21 15.33
N GLY A 99 4.85 6.72 14.11
CA GLY A 99 3.88 7.06 13.07
C GLY A 99 2.48 6.52 13.37
N LYS A 100 1.50 7.02 12.64
CA LYS A 100 0.08 6.60 12.71
C LYS A 100 -0.27 5.73 11.49
N ILE A 101 -1.09 4.71 11.70
CA ILE A 101 -1.83 4.02 10.64
C ILE A 101 -3.27 4.50 10.68
N ALA A 102 -3.79 5.00 9.56
CA ALA A 102 -5.18 5.44 9.44
C ALA A 102 -5.85 4.70 8.28
N ILE A 103 -6.95 4.00 8.56
CA ILE A 103 -7.77 3.28 7.58
C ILE A 103 -9.20 3.74 7.78
N SER A 104 -9.75 4.44 6.79
CA SER A 104 -11.13 4.92 6.85
C SER A 104 -11.76 4.93 5.46
N PRO A 105 -13.02 4.54 5.32
CA PRO A 105 -13.75 4.76 4.08
C PRO A 105 -13.99 6.25 3.86
N ALA A 106 -14.16 6.63 2.60
CA ALA A 106 -14.51 8.00 2.25
C ALA A 106 -15.96 8.33 2.62
N ASN A 107 -16.22 9.62 2.79
CA ASN A 107 -17.59 10.11 2.96
C ASN A 107 -18.40 9.94 1.67
N SER A 108 -19.70 9.76 1.80
CA SER A 108 -20.61 9.79 0.67
C SER A 108 -20.84 11.23 0.19
N GLY A 109 -21.33 11.35 -1.06
CA GLY A 109 -21.94 12.59 -1.55
C GLY A 109 -23.32 12.83 -0.91
N ALA A 110 -24.04 13.82 -1.44
CA ALA A 110 -25.30 14.30 -0.85
C ALA A 110 -26.43 13.24 -0.73
N THR A 111 -26.42 12.21 -1.56
CA THR A 111 -27.51 11.21 -1.65
C THR A 111 -27.06 9.76 -1.53
N GLY A 112 -25.84 9.51 -1.08
CA GLY A 112 -25.30 8.16 -0.98
C GLY A 112 -25.02 7.74 0.46
N SER A 113 -24.67 6.46 0.67
CA SER A 113 -24.15 5.94 1.93
C SER A 113 -22.61 5.94 1.91
N SER A 114 -21.98 6.20 3.05
CA SER A 114 -20.52 6.10 3.18
C SER A 114 -20.03 4.66 2.99
N GLY A 115 -18.76 4.51 2.69
CA GLY A 115 -18.15 3.20 2.53
C GLY A 115 -18.14 2.38 3.82
N LYS A 116 -18.16 1.06 3.70
CA LYS A 116 -18.05 0.11 4.80
C LYS A 116 -16.59 -0.27 5.03
N LEU A 117 -16.15 -0.30 6.27
CA LEU A 117 -14.90 -0.92 6.71
C LEU A 117 -15.20 -2.28 7.34
N SER A 118 -14.56 -3.35 6.87
CA SER A 118 -14.79 -4.70 7.37
C SER A 118 -13.46 -5.37 7.73
N PHE A 119 -13.34 -5.82 8.95
CA PHE A 119 -12.26 -6.67 9.43
C PHE A 119 -12.81 -8.02 9.81
N SER A 120 -12.26 -9.09 9.23
CA SER A 120 -12.64 -10.46 9.59
C SER A 120 -11.45 -11.39 9.40
N SER A 121 -11.34 -12.39 10.25
CA SER A 121 -10.49 -13.54 9.97
C SER A 121 -11.09 -14.39 8.86
N GLY A 122 -10.27 -15.10 8.11
CA GLY A 122 -10.74 -16.00 7.06
C GLY A 122 -11.51 -17.21 7.62
N THR A 123 -12.17 -17.95 6.74
CA THR A 123 -12.83 -19.22 7.06
C THR A 123 -11.86 -20.37 6.89
N ALA A 124 -11.90 -21.34 7.80
CA ALA A 124 -11.19 -22.61 7.68
C ALA A 124 -12.17 -23.72 7.26
N ARG A 125 -11.78 -24.52 6.28
CA ARG A 125 -12.59 -25.69 5.88
C ARG A 125 -12.39 -26.86 6.83
N TYR A 126 -11.15 -27.05 7.28
CA TYR A 126 -10.75 -28.05 8.27
C TYR A 126 -9.82 -27.35 9.27
N GLY A 127 -10.11 -27.43 10.55
CA GLY A 127 -9.37 -26.75 11.60
C GLY A 127 -10.01 -25.44 12.06
N ASN A 128 -9.29 -24.66 12.85
CA ASN A 128 -9.77 -23.43 13.45
C ASN A 128 -9.56 -22.23 12.52
N SER A 129 -10.51 -21.30 12.49
CA SER A 129 -10.30 -19.99 11.86
C SER A 129 -9.32 -19.14 12.68
N GLY A 130 -8.69 -18.16 12.02
CA GLY A 130 -7.82 -17.21 12.69
C GLY A 130 -8.56 -16.30 13.68
N ALA A 131 -7.82 -15.69 14.58
CA ALA A 131 -8.34 -14.69 15.51
C ALA A 131 -8.26 -13.28 14.94
N LEU A 132 -9.17 -12.39 15.35
CA LEU A 132 -9.05 -10.95 15.19
C LEU A 132 -8.72 -10.35 16.55
N CYS A 133 -7.49 -9.82 16.70
CA CYS A 133 -7.03 -9.20 17.94
C CYS A 133 -6.98 -7.69 17.78
N ILE A 134 -7.72 -6.97 18.62
CA ILE A 134 -7.73 -5.51 18.69
C ILE A 134 -7.39 -5.13 20.13
N GLY A 135 -6.24 -4.50 20.33
CA GLY A 135 -5.79 -4.13 21.68
C GLY A 135 -4.95 -2.85 21.67
N PRO A 136 -4.95 -2.09 22.76
CA PRO A 136 -3.99 -1.02 22.94
C PRO A 136 -2.60 -1.62 23.20
N GLY A 137 -1.56 -0.89 22.77
CA GLY A 137 -0.20 -1.21 23.12
C GLY A 137 0.08 -1.04 24.61
N SER A 138 1.11 -1.71 25.14
CA SER A 138 1.57 -1.54 26.53
C SER A 138 2.46 -0.31 26.66
N SER A 139 2.48 0.27 27.87
CA SER A 139 3.39 1.35 28.23
C SER A 139 4.10 0.99 29.55
N THR A 140 5.40 1.22 29.62
CA THR A 140 6.20 0.98 30.83
C THR A 140 6.31 2.20 31.75
N GLY A 141 6.16 3.42 31.20
CA GLY A 141 6.32 4.66 31.95
C GLY A 141 5.16 5.65 31.85
N GLY A 142 4.05 5.23 31.23
CA GLY A 142 2.89 6.10 31.00
C GLY A 142 1.59 5.30 30.92
N ARG A 143 0.56 5.92 30.36
CA ARG A 143 -0.74 5.24 30.16
C ARG A 143 -0.73 4.43 28.87
N SER A 144 -1.33 3.25 28.90
CA SER A 144 -1.64 2.49 27.68
C SER A 144 -2.65 3.23 26.81
N GLY A 145 -2.70 2.85 25.53
CA GLY A 145 -3.68 3.41 24.58
C GLY A 145 -5.12 3.09 24.93
N ARG A 146 -6.05 3.72 24.23
CA ARG A 146 -7.51 3.51 24.38
C ARG A 146 -8.08 2.91 23.11
N ILE A 147 -9.01 1.99 23.25
CA ILE A 147 -9.93 1.56 22.20
C ILE A 147 -11.24 2.30 22.40
N THR A 148 -11.75 2.95 21.38
CA THR A 148 -13.07 3.62 21.39
C THR A 148 -13.90 3.06 20.24
N ILE A 149 -15.09 2.59 20.55
CA ILE A 149 -16.13 2.13 19.61
C ILE A 149 -17.34 3.01 19.87
N SER A 150 -17.79 3.77 18.87
CA SER A 150 -18.90 4.72 18.96
C SER A 150 -19.92 4.47 17.86
#